data_dfeaa95d119abd964843f09a47d339c8
#
_entry.id   dfeaa95d119abd964843f09a47d339c8
#
_cell.length_a   1.000
_cell.length_b   1.000
_cell.length_c   1.000
_cell.angle_alpha   90.00
_cell.angle_beta   90.00
_cell.angle_gamma   90.00
#
_symmetry.space_group_name_H-M   'P 1'
#
loop_
_entity.id
_entity.type
_entity.pdbx_description
1 polymer ?
#
loop_
_entity_poly.entity_id
_entity_poly.type
_entity_poly.pdbx_seq_one_letter_code
_entity_poly.pdbx_strand_id
1 'polypeptide(L)'
;MVKLKLTTKYCIALYCITMLYASLHELVHHFAGYLVCGAWGYKSFNSFETACEGGAISYLATYAGPVFTFAMMYVGMYLLRSNKSQFHSHLGFAMIFAQMPVQRMLGPIMGFNDELYATGRLFGYTTINTWIVIILVWVICMPPLIQAYKAIQNKQKLLWFLLYALLLPYILFGPVFFVLEYLMLQKGVLDQAVIGIGLLFIINEIVTILLYLKTKKYLDPAR
;
A
#
# COMPACT_ATOMS: atom_id res chain seq x y z
N MET A 1 4.08 -21.89 5.52
CA MET A 1 5.35 -22.00 4.75
C MET A 1 5.06 -21.75 3.29
N VAL A 2 5.90 -20.98 2.57
CA VAL A 2 5.61 -20.46 1.24
C VAL A 2 6.72 -20.86 0.27
N LYS A 3 6.37 -21.60 -0.80
CA LYS A 3 7.27 -21.91 -1.91
C LYS A 3 6.93 -20.96 -3.07
N LEU A 4 7.81 -20.04 -3.36
CA LEU A 4 7.58 -18.98 -4.34
C LEU A 4 7.94 -19.45 -5.75
N LYS A 5 7.09 -19.09 -6.72
CA LYS A 5 7.32 -19.34 -8.15
C LYS A 5 6.71 -18.19 -8.95
N LEU A 6 7.53 -17.52 -9.72
CA LEU A 6 7.04 -16.46 -10.60
C LEU A 6 6.46 -17.06 -11.88
N THR A 7 5.18 -16.84 -12.09
CA THR A 7 4.48 -17.10 -13.35
C THR A 7 3.76 -15.81 -13.76
N THR A 8 3.44 -15.65 -15.04
CA THR A 8 2.67 -14.48 -15.51
C THR A 8 1.36 -14.32 -14.74
N LYS A 9 0.64 -15.41 -14.47
CA LYS A 9 -0.62 -15.39 -13.72
C LYS A 9 -0.41 -14.96 -12.27
N TYR A 10 0.67 -15.41 -11.64
CA TYR A 10 1.05 -14.97 -10.29
C TYR A 10 1.40 -13.47 -10.27
N CYS A 11 2.19 -13.00 -11.23
CA CYS A 11 2.54 -11.57 -11.33
C CYS A 11 1.31 -10.68 -11.53
N ILE A 12 0.34 -11.12 -12.35
CA ILE A 12 -0.94 -10.41 -12.50
C ILE A 12 -1.71 -10.37 -11.17
N ALA A 13 -1.79 -11.48 -10.46
CA ALA A 13 -2.47 -11.51 -9.15
C ALA A 13 -1.78 -10.62 -8.11
N LEU A 14 -0.44 -10.61 -8.09
CA LEU A 14 0.35 -9.74 -7.22
C LEU A 14 0.20 -8.27 -7.59
N TYR A 15 0.22 -7.94 -8.89
CA TYR A 15 -0.09 -6.59 -9.37
C TYR A 15 -1.45 -6.12 -8.88
N CYS A 16 -2.49 -6.92 -9.07
CA CYS A 16 -3.85 -6.55 -8.66
C CYS A 16 -3.95 -6.29 -7.16
N ILE A 17 -3.38 -7.16 -6.31
CA ILE A 17 -3.44 -6.96 -4.87
C ILE A 17 -2.63 -5.74 -4.43
N THR A 18 -1.48 -5.46 -5.07
CA THR A 18 -0.69 -4.26 -4.80
C THR A 18 -1.43 -3.00 -5.20
N MET A 19 -2.05 -2.98 -6.39
CA MET A 19 -2.87 -1.86 -6.87
C MET A 19 -4.04 -1.59 -5.94
N LEU A 20 -4.80 -2.63 -5.56
CA LEU A 20 -5.93 -2.50 -4.65
C LEU A 20 -5.51 -1.95 -3.27
N TYR A 21 -4.40 -2.38 -2.72
CA TYR A 21 -3.94 -1.88 -1.43
C TYR A 21 -3.43 -0.45 -1.50
N ALA A 22 -2.73 -0.06 -2.57
CA ALA A 22 -2.35 1.34 -2.78
C ALA A 22 -3.59 2.22 -2.89
N SER A 23 -4.56 1.80 -3.68
CA SER A 23 -5.83 2.53 -3.84
C SER A 23 -6.65 2.61 -2.55
N LEU A 24 -6.71 1.53 -1.78
CA LEU A 24 -7.39 1.52 -0.48
C LEU A 24 -6.68 2.42 0.54
N HIS A 25 -5.36 2.50 0.51
CA HIS A 25 -4.61 3.43 1.34
C HIS A 25 -5.06 4.89 1.09
N GLU A 26 -5.11 5.30 -0.16
CA GLU A 26 -5.56 6.64 -0.54
C GLU A 26 -7.05 6.87 -0.26
N LEU A 27 -7.90 5.85 -0.45
CA LEU A 27 -9.32 5.94 -0.12
C LEU A 27 -9.54 6.13 1.38
N VAL A 28 -8.76 5.48 2.22
CA VAL A 28 -8.84 5.63 3.68
C VAL A 28 -8.48 7.05 4.11
N HIS A 29 -7.47 7.67 3.48
CA HIS A 29 -7.19 9.10 3.66
C HIS A 29 -8.39 9.97 3.27
N HIS A 30 -8.98 9.71 2.11
CA HIS A 30 -10.10 10.47 1.58
C HIS A 30 -11.35 10.39 2.47
N PHE A 31 -11.69 9.19 2.94
CA PHE A 31 -12.78 9.00 3.90
C PHE A 31 -12.51 9.65 5.26
N ALA A 32 -11.29 9.53 5.76
CA ALA A 32 -10.88 10.21 7.00
C ALA A 32 -10.97 11.73 6.85
N GLY A 33 -10.56 12.26 5.70
CA GLY A 33 -10.71 13.67 5.34
C GLY A 33 -12.17 14.12 5.38
N TYR A 34 -13.08 13.34 4.82
CA TYR A 34 -14.52 13.62 4.90
C TYR A 34 -15.04 13.61 6.34
N LEU A 35 -14.67 12.62 7.15
CA LEU A 35 -15.10 12.53 8.55
C LEU A 35 -14.62 13.74 9.38
N VAL A 36 -13.45 14.26 9.07
CA VAL A 36 -12.84 15.38 9.78
C VAL A 36 -13.40 16.73 9.31
N CYS A 37 -13.62 16.89 8.00
CA CYS A 37 -13.97 18.17 7.38
C CYS A 37 -15.48 18.34 7.09
N GLY A 38 -16.26 17.24 7.14
CA GLY A 38 -17.69 17.26 6.77
C GLY A 38 -17.97 17.44 5.28
N ALA A 39 -16.93 17.48 4.44
CA ALA A 39 -17.04 17.65 2.99
C ALA A 39 -15.96 16.81 2.28
N TRP A 40 -16.24 16.38 1.06
CA TRP A 40 -15.29 15.64 0.23
C TRP A 40 -14.23 16.58 -0.36
N GLY A 41 -12.96 16.23 -0.18
CA GLY A 41 -11.87 16.82 -0.93
C GLY A 41 -11.69 16.15 -2.30
N TYR A 42 -10.57 16.42 -2.99
CA TYR A 42 -10.21 15.75 -4.23
C TYR A 42 -9.24 14.60 -3.97
N LYS A 43 -9.38 13.50 -4.74
CA LYS A 43 -8.51 12.33 -4.67
C LYS A 43 -8.11 11.86 -6.06
N SER A 44 -6.80 11.71 -6.28
CA SER A 44 -6.20 11.05 -7.45
C SER A 44 -5.73 9.64 -7.13
N PHE A 45 -4.81 9.05 -7.92
CA PHE A 45 -4.20 7.77 -7.61
C PHE A 45 -3.21 7.85 -6.44
N ASN A 46 -2.43 8.95 -6.36
CA ASN A 46 -1.31 9.12 -5.42
C ASN A 46 -1.47 10.31 -4.47
N SER A 47 -2.58 10.99 -4.51
CA SER A 47 -2.80 12.15 -3.67
C SER A 47 -4.23 12.27 -3.22
N PHE A 48 -4.39 12.87 -2.07
CA PHE A 48 -5.68 13.29 -1.55
C PHE A 48 -5.57 14.73 -1.03
N GLU A 49 -6.65 15.45 -1.11
CA GLU A 49 -6.81 16.78 -0.52
C GLU A 49 -7.98 16.75 0.45
N THR A 50 -7.85 17.44 1.56
CA THR A 50 -8.97 17.61 2.50
C THR A 50 -9.71 18.90 2.19
N ALA A 51 -11.04 18.89 2.29
CA ALA A 51 -11.86 20.08 2.05
C ALA A 51 -11.65 21.20 3.07
N CYS A 52 -11.01 20.92 4.21
CA CYS A 52 -10.71 21.89 5.29
C CYS A 52 -9.21 22.10 5.45
N GLU A 53 -8.53 22.56 4.41
CA GLU A 53 -7.09 22.80 4.45
C GLU A 53 -6.66 23.78 5.56
N GLY A 54 -5.49 23.49 6.19
CA GLY A 54 -4.78 24.37 7.15
C GLY A 54 -5.15 24.16 8.62
N GLY A 55 -6.12 23.35 8.96
CA GLY A 55 -6.42 23.01 10.36
C GLY A 55 -5.59 21.83 10.89
N ALA A 56 -5.14 21.88 12.15
CA ALA A 56 -4.42 20.75 12.77
C ALA A 56 -5.17 19.42 12.62
N ILE A 57 -6.49 19.44 12.67
CA ILE A 57 -7.36 18.26 12.53
C ILE A 57 -7.25 17.66 11.14
N SER A 58 -7.08 18.44 10.06
CA SER A 58 -6.97 17.91 8.69
C SER A 58 -5.76 16.99 8.52
N TYR A 59 -4.67 17.25 9.25
CA TYR A 59 -3.47 16.40 9.21
C TYR A 59 -3.66 15.04 9.89
N LEU A 60 -4.69 14.85 10.73
CA LEU A 60 -5.03 13.54 11.28
C LEU A 60 -5.51 12.57 10.21
N ALA A 61 -6.19 13.08 9.17
CA ALA A 61 -6.59 12.26 8.03
C ALA A 61 -5.37 11.63 7.30
N THR A 62 -4.21 12.31 7.35
CA THR A 62 -2.96 11.79 6.75
C THR A 62 -2.40 10.57 7.47
N TYR A 63 -2.74 10.31 8.73
CA TYR A 63 -2.35 9.06 9.40
C TYR A 63 -3.23 7.87 9.05
N ALA A 64 -4.42 8.10 8.49
CA ALA A 64 -5.39 7.02 8.27
C ALA A 64 -4.90 5.96 7.26
N GLY A 65 -4.26 6.38 6.16
CA GLY A 65 -3.65 5.48 5.18
C GLY A 65 -2.54 4.60 5.77
N PRO A 66 -1.51 5.18 6.45
CA PRO A 66 -0.50 4.43 7.18
C PRO A 66 -1.07 3.42 8.18
N VAL A 67 -2.05 3.82 8.99
CA VAL A 67 -2.71 2.92 9.95
C VAL A 67 -3.35 1.73 9.23
N PHE A 68 -4.05 1.98 8.12
CA PHE A 68 -4.59 0.92 7.27
C PHE A 68 -3.49 0.01 6.72
N THR A 69 -2.42 0.58 6.16
CA THR A 69 -1.29 -0.16 5.60
C THR A 69 -0.67 -1.10 6.65
N PHE A 70 -0.35 -0.57 7.83
CA PHE A 70 0.23 -1.37 8.91
C PHE A 70 -0.73 -2.45 9.39
N ALA A 71 -2.02 -2.12 9.57
CA ALA A 71 -3.03 -3.12 9.94
C ALA A 71 -3.08 -4.28 8.92
N MET A 72 -3.07 -3.99 7.61
CA MET A 72 -3.08 -5.00 6.56
C MET A 72 -1.79 -5.83 6.51
N MET A 73 -0.64 -5.26 6.84
CA MET A 73 0.61 -6.03 7.00
C MET A 73 0.49 -7.05 8.15
N TYR A 74 -0.12 -6.67 9.28
CA TYR A 74 -0.33 -7.57 10.41
C TYR A 74 -1.40 -8.63 10.13
N VAL A 75 -2.46 -8.29 9.39
CA VAL A 75 -3.42 -9.28 8.88
C VAL A 75 -2.70 -10.29 7.97
N GLY A 76 -1.84 -9.81 7.07
CA GLY A 76 -0.98 -10.66 6.23
C GLY A 76 -0.09 -11.58 7.06
N MET A 77 0.55 -11.04 8.10
CA MET A 77 1.38 -11.82 9.04
C MET A 77 0.55 -12.88 9.79
N TYR A 78 -0.66 -12.55 10.21
CA TYR A 78 -1.57 -13.50 10.85
C TYR A 78 -1.96 -14.64 9.90
N LEU A 79 -2.35 -14.31 8.67
CA LEU A 79 -2.68 -15.32 7.65
C LEU A 79 -1.48 -16.22 7.32
N LEU A 80 -0.28 -15.65 7.28
CA LEU A 80 0.96 -16.38 7.01
C LEU A 80 1.28 -17.39 8.13
N ARG A 81 0.94 -17.06 9.39
CA ARG A 81 1.10 -17.94 10.56
C ARG A 81 -0.02 -18.97 10.72
N SER A 82 -1.22 -18.62 10.24
CA SER A 82 -2.37 -19.49 10.38
C SER A 82 -2.19 -20.73 9.50
N ASN A 83 -1.98 -21.89 10.04
CA ASN A 83 -1.85 -23.15 9.29
C ASN A 83 -3.18 -23.62 8.66
N LYS A 84 -4.13 -22.70 8.35
CA LYS A 84 -5.46 -23.02 7.83
C LYS A 84 -5.43 -23.60 6.42
N SER A 85 -4.62 -23.04 5.52
CA SER A 85 -4.40 -23.58 4.18
C SER A 85 -3.16 -22.96 3.53
N GLN A 86 -2.62 -23.63 2.52
CA GLN A 86 -1.50 -23.11 1.74
C GLN A 86 -1.85 -21.78 1.06
N PHE A 87 -3.07 -21.65 0.52
CA PHE A 87 -3.56 -20.41 -0.06
C PHE A 87 -3.50 -19.23 0.93
N HIS A 88 -3.93 -19.41 2.19
CA HIS A 88 -3.86 -18.35 3.20
C HIS A 88 -2.42 -17.92 3.49
N SER A 89 -1.48 -18.87 3.52
CA SER A 89 -0.07 -18.53 3.70
C SER A 89 0.50 -17.72 2.53
N HIS A 90 0.17 -18.09 1.29
CA HIS A 90 0.60 -17.34 0.10
C HIS A 90 -0.09 -15.98 0.01
N LEU A 91 -1.38 -15.91 0.31
CA LEU A 91 -2.11 -14.63 0.38
C LEU A 91 -1.51 -13.71 1.44
N GLY A 92 -1.26 -14.20 2.65
CA GLY A 92 -0.65 -13.41 3.71
C GLY A 92 0.74 -12.89 3.34
N PHE A 93 1.54 -13.72 2.65
CA PHE A 93 2.83 -13.30 2.11
C PHE A 93 2.68 -12.17 1.07
N ALA A 94 1.77 -12.34 0.11
CA ALA A 94 1.50 -11.32 -0.90
C ALA A 94 0.98 -10.02 -0.28
N MET A 95 0.10 -10.10 0.73
CA MET A 95 -0.43 -8.94 1.45
C MET A 95 0.68 -8.12 2.11
N ILE A 96 1.67 -8.77 2.75
CA ILE A 96 2.78 -8.06 3.40
C ILE A 96 3.57 -7.24 2.36
N PHE A 97 3.94 -7.85 1.24
CA PHE A 97 4.76 -7.16 0.23
C PHE A 97 3.97 -6.19 -0.65
N ALA A 98 2.67 -6.41 -0.84
CA ALA A 98 1.79 -5.47 -1.53
C ALA A 98 1.67 -4.10 -0.81
N GLN A 99 1.97 -4.04 0.50
CA GLN A 99 2.04 -2.79 1.27
C GLN A 99 3.37 -2.04 1.09
N MET A 100 4.29 -2.56 0.29
CA MET A 100 5.61 -1.96 0.01
C MET A 100 6.37 -1.53 1.29
N PRO A 101 6.59 -2.44 2.26
CA PRO A 101 7.10 -2.11 3.59
C PRO A 101 8.47 -1.42 3.57
N VAL A 102 9.34 -1.75 2.61
CA VAL A 102 10.66 -1.12 2.50
C VAL A 102 10.54 0.34 2.08
N GLN A 103 9.60 0.69 1.18
CA GLN A 103 9.30 2.09 0.85
C GLN A 103 8.83 2.85 2.09
N ARG A 104 7.93 2.26 2.90
CA ARG A 104 7.49 2.87 4.16
C ARG A 104 8.64 3.10 5.13
N MET A 105 9.58 2.17 5.23
CA MET A 105 10.76 2.29 6.11
C MET A 105 11.77 3.34 5.61
N LEU A 106 11.95 3.47 4.30
CA LEU A 106 12.90 4.41 3.70
C LEU A 106 12.31 5.82 3.54
N GLY A 107 10.99 5.94 3.37
CA GLY A 107 10.30 7.21 3.15
C GLY A 107 10.66 8.30 4.17
N PRO A 108 10.58 8.07 5.48
CA PRO A 108 10.94 9.07 6.48
C PRO A 108 12.43 9.47 6.45
N ILE A 109 13.31 8.54 6.08
CA ILE A 109 14.76 8.81 5.95
C ILE A 109 15.01 9.74 4.75
N MET A 110 14.24 9.55 3.68
CA MET A 110 14.34 10.34 2.44
C MET A 110 13.52 11.64 2.50
N GLY A 111 12.86 11.93 3.63
CA GLY A 111 12.10 13.15 3.83
C GLY A 111 10.69 13.15 3.22
N PHE A 112 10.17 11.99 2.82
CA PHE A 112 8.82 11.87 2.30
C PHE A 112 8.08 10.69 2.97
N ASN A 113 6.86 10.80 3.25
CA ASN A 113 5.75 9.89 3.52
C ASN A 113 4.72 10.58 4.42
N ASP A 114 3.56 9.95 4.56
CA ASP A 114 2.41 10.53 5.28
C ASP A 114 2.70 10.72 6.75
N GLU A 115 3.39 9.74 7.38
CA GLU A 115 3.69 9.76 8.81
C GLU A 115 4.63 10.90 9.17
N LEU A 116 5.64 11.15 8.34
CA LEU A 116 6.56 12.26 8.56
C LEU A 116 5.89 13.60 8.26
N TYR A 117 5.11 13.68 7.18
CA TYR A 117 4.38 14.88 6.81
C TYR A 117 3.40 15.28 7.91
N ALA A 118 2.52 14.37 8.34
CA ALA A 118 1.53 14.67 9.38
C ALA A 118 2.19 15.02 10.72
N THR A 119 3.24 14.28 11.13
CA THR A 119 3.98 14.58 12.36
C THR A 119 4.64 15.95 12.28
N GLY A 120 5.26 16.29 11.15
CA GLY A 120 5.89 17.58 10.94
C GLY A 120 4.90 18.76 10.98
N ARG A 121 3.69 18.55 10.44
CA ARG A 121 2.62 19.58 10.48
C ARG A 121 2.00 19.76 11.86
N LEU A 122 1.87 18.69 12.64
CA LEU A 122 1.27 18.73 13.97
C LEU A 122 2.24 19.15 15.08
N PHE A 123 3.48 18.68 15.00
CA PHE A 123 4.46 18.80 16.09
C PHE A 123 5.76 19.53 15.69
N GLY A 124 5.85 19.96 14.43
CA GLY A 124 7.04 20.61 13.87
C GLY A 124 8.03 19.64 13.24
N TYR A 125 8.72 20.12 12.18
CA TYR A 125 9.78 19.38 11.46
C TYR A 125 11.09 19.48 12.25
N THR A 126 11.20 18.76 13.37
CA THR A 126 12.41 18.68 14.17
C THR A 126 13.15 17.36 13.91
N THR A 127 14.47 17.36 14.11
CA THR A 127 15.29 16.13 14.02
C THR A 127 14.77 15.03 14.94
N ILE A 128 14.31 15.39 16.14
CA ILE A 128 13.76 14.45 17.12
C ILE A 128 12.48 13.80 16.57
N ASN A 129 11.54 14.58 16.07
CA ASN A 129 10.28 14.08 15.52
C ASN A 129 10.54 13.17 14.30
N THR A 130 11.50 13.52 13.45
CA THR A 130 11.91 12.67 12.31
C THR A 130 12.44 11.32 12.78
N TRP A 131 13.34 11.28 13.76
CA TRP A 131 13.85 10.03 14.31
C TRP A 131 12.77 9.20 15.00
N ILE A 132 11.83 9.82 15.72
CA ILE A 132 10.69 9.11 16.32
C ILE A 132 9.88 8.40 15.21
N VAL A 133 9.54 9.10 14.12
CA VAL A 133 8.79 8.51 13.00
C VAL A 133 9.57 7.35 12.37
N ILE A 134 10.87 7.54 12.09
CA ILE A 134 11.72 6.48 11.53
C ILE A 134 11.68 5.24 12.42
N ILE A 135 11.95 5.38 13.71
CA ILE A 135 12.00 4.26 14.65
C ILE A 135 10.64 3.56 14.74
N LEU A 136 9.55 4.32 14.87
CA LEU A 136 8.19 3.76 14.94
C LEU A 136 7.83 2.96 13.69
N VAL A 137 8.07 3.51 12.50
CA VAL A 137 7.78 2.83 11.23
C VAL A 137 8.62 1.54 11.12
N TRP A 138 9.89 1.58 11.50
CA TRP A 138 10.75 0.40 11.48
C TRP A 138 10.28 -0.67 12.45
N VAL A 139 9.96 -0.30 13.69
CA VAL A 139 9.44 -1.23 14.71
C VAL A 139 8.14 -1.89 14.25
N ILE A 140 7.27 -1.15 13.57
CA ILE A 140 6.00 -1.68 13.06
C ILE A 140 6.22 -2.59 11.83
N CYS A 141 7.11 -2.24 10.90
CA CYS A 141 7.32 -3.00 9.67
C CYS A 141 8.15 -4.27 9.87
N MET A 142 9.09 -4.29 10.83
CA MET A 142 10.02 -5.40 11.00
C MET A 142 9.37 -6.75 11.36
N PRO A 143 8.38 -6.86 12.27
CA PRO A 143 7.78 -8.15 12.61
C PRO A 143 7.13 -8.86 11.42
N PRO A 144 6.28 -8.22 10.56
CA PRO A 144 5.76 -8.83 9.35
C PRO A 144 6.86 -9.25 8.36
N LEU A 145 7.90 -8.42 8.16
CA LEU A 145 9.01 -8.74 7.27
C LEU A 145 9.82 -9.95 7.75
N ILE A 146 10.15 -10.01 9.05
CA ILE A 146 10.86 -11.15 9.65
C ILE A 146 10.04 -12.43 9.48
N GLN A 147 8.73 -12.35 9.70
CA GLN A 147 7.84 -13.49 9.52
C GLN A 147 7.76 -13.94 8.07
N ALA A 148 7.67 -13.00 7.11
CA ALA A 148 7.68 -13.29 5.69
C ALA A 148 9.00 -13.96 5.28
N TYR A 149 10.14 -13.42 5.73
CA TYR A 149 11.44 -14.03 5.50
C TYR A 149 11.51 -15.47 6.04
N LYS A 150 11.08 -15.72 7.28
CA LYS A 150 11.08 -17.05 7.89
C LYS A 150 10.20 -18.06 7.12
N ALA A 151 9.13 -17.60 6.50
CA ALA A 151 8.18 -18.45 5.80
C ALA A 151 8.67 -18.96 4.44
N ILE A 152 9.66 -18.31 3.80
CA ILE A 152 10.18 -18.71 2.49
C ILE A 152 10.91 -20.05 2.56
N GLN A 153 10.53 -20.98 1.67
CA GLN A 153 11.12 -22.33 1.56
C GLN A 153 12.09 -22.49 0.38
N ASN A 154 12.21 -21.49 -0.46
CA ASN A 154 13.10 -21.55 -1.63
C ASN A 154 14.57 -21.65 -1.20
N LYS A 155 15.39 -22.38 -1.95
CA LYS A 155 16.83 -22.55 -1.68
C LYS A 155 17.58 -21.21 -1.52
N GLN A 156 17.30 -20.27 -2.44
CA GLN A 156 17.87 -18.90 -2.42
C GLN A 156 16.96 -17.94 -1.66
N LYS A 157 16.71 -18.24 -0.38
CA LYS A 157 15.74 -17.52 0.45
C LYS A 157 15.94 -16.02 0.50
N LEU A 158 17.19 -15.55 0.68
CA LEU A 158 17.50 -14.13 0.72
C LEU A 158 17.21 -13.44 -0.62
N LEU A 159 17.56 -14.08 -1.74
CA LEU A 159 17.29 -13.52 -3.07
C LEU A 159 15.79 -13.35 -3.31
N TRP A 160 14.99 -14.35 -2.96
CA TRP A 160 13.53 -14.26 -3.06
C TRP A 160 12.96 -13.16 -2.17
N PHE A 161 13.46 -13.05 -0.95
CA PHE A 161 13.04 -11.98 -0.03
C PHE A 161 13.36 -10.59 -0.60
N LEU A 162 14.59 -10.36 -1.06
CA LEU A 162 15.00 -9.09 -1.66
C LEU A 162 14.22 -8.76 -2.93
N LEU A 163 13.93 -9.77 -3.76
CA LEU A 163 13.13 -9.59 -4.96
C LEU A 163 11.73 -9.04 -4.63
N TYR A 164 11.07 -9.59 -3.61
CA TYR A 164 9.75 -9.13 -3.19
C TYR A 164 9.80 -7.80 -2.42
N ALA A 165 10.83 -7.60 -1.62
CA ALA A 165 10.96 -6.42 -0.77
C ALA A 165 11.38 -5.16 -1.55
N LEU A 166 12.21 -5.31 -2.58
CA LEU A 166 12.86 -4.19 -3.27
C LEU A 166 12.44 -4.01 -4.73
N LEU A 167 11.96 -5.05 -5.41
CA LEU A 167 11.80 -4.98 -6.86
C LEU A 167 10.38 -5.29 -7.34
N LEU A 168 9.86 -6.46 -6.99
CA LEU A 168 8.71 -7.02 -7.69
C LEU A 168 7.44 -6.17 -7.58
N PRO A 169 7.00 -5.70 -6.39
CA PRO A 169 5.84 -4.82 -6.30
C PRO A 169 6.04 -3.53 -7.09
N TYR A 170 7.23 -2.92 -7.02
CA TYR A 170 7.52 -1.65 -7.69
C TYR A 170 7.52 -1.77 -9.21
N ILE A 171 8.13 -2.83 -9.76
CA ILE A 171 8.17 -3.06 -11.21
C ILE A 171 6.77 -3.36 -11.75
N LEU A 172 5.98 -4.14 -11.01
CA LEU A 172 4.65 -4.51 -11.47
C LEU A 172 3.65 -3.36 -11.35
N PHE A 173 3.68 -2.64 -10.24
CA PHE A 173 2.71 -1.60 -9.90
C PHE A 173 3.12 -0.22 -10.41
N GLY A 174 4.37 0.19 -10.18
CA GLY A 174 4.84 1.57 -10.35
C GLY A 174 4.57 2.15 -11.74
N PRO A 175 4.98 1.52 -12.85
CA PRO A 175 4.79 2.08 -14.18
C PRO A 175 3.33 2.35 -14.52
N VAL A 176 2.42 1.42 -14.18
CA VAL A 176 0.98 1.57 -14.45
C VAL A 176 0.41 2.69 -13.59
N PHE A 177 0.75 2.71 -12.31
CA PHE A 177 0.29 3.70 -11.35
C PHE A 177 0.68 5.13 -11.78
N PHE A 178 1.94 5.36 -12.12
CA PHE A 178 2.41 6.67 -12.58
C PHE A 178 1.80 7.09 -13.91
N VAL A 179 1.58 6.15 -14.84
CA VAL A 179 0.90 6.46 -16.12
C VAL A 179 -0.54 6.88 -15.86
N LEU A 180 -1.28 6.16 -15.01
CA LEU A 180 -2.66 6.49 -14.68
C LEU A 180 -2.78 7.84 -13.97
N GLU A 181 -1.88 8.13 -13.02
CA GLU A 181 -1.80 9.44 -12.35
C GLU A 181 -1.52 10.56 -13.34
N TYR A 182 -0.54 10.38 -14.24
CA TYR A 182 -0.22 11.34 -15.29
C TYR A 182 -1.40 11.59 -16.25
N LEU A 183 -2.08 10.51 -16.67
CA LEU A 183 -3.24 10.62 -17.56
C LEU A 183 -4.38 11.41 -16.92
N MET A 184 -4.63 11.18 -15.64
CA MET A 184 -5.70 11.86 -14.91
C MET A 184 -5.35 13.32 -14.64
N LEU A 185 -4.19 13.59 -14.01
CA LEU A 185 -3.85 14.94 -13.54
C LEU A 185 -3.29 15.85 -14.63
N GLN A 186 -2.47 15.33 -15.55
CA GLN A 186 -1.80 16.15 -16.57
C GLN A 186 -2.56 16.20 -17.91
N LYS A 187 -3.32 15.15 -18.22
CA LYS A 187 -4.07 15.06 -19.47
C LYS A 187 -5.59 15.23 -19.30
N GLY A 188 -6.07 15.31 -18.06
CA GLY A 188 -7.50 15.47 -17.76
C GLY A 188 -8.36 14.27 -18.22
N VAL A 189 -7.75 13.09 -18.37
CA VAL A 189 -8.49 11.90 -18.82
C VAL A 189 -9.39 11.42 -17.71
N LEU A 190 -10.72 11.55 -17.88
CA LEU A 190 -11.73 11.13 -16.91
C LEU A 190 -11.47 11.68 -15.50
N ASP A 191 -11.05 12.94 -15.41
CA ASP A 191 -10.75 13.64 -14.15
C ASP A 191 -12.03 14.12 -13.43
N GLN A 192 -13.18 14.06 -14.09
CA GLN A 192 -14.47 14.38 -13.47
C GLN A 192 -14.66 13.59 -12.18
N ALA A 193 -14.89 14.32 -11.09
CA ALA A 193 -14.95 13.71 -9.78
C ALA A 193 -16.38 13.31 -9.38
N VAL A 194 -16.51 12.11 -8.84
CA VAL A 194 -17.70 11.62 -8.14
C VAL A 194 -17.34 11.51 -6.65
N ILE A 195 -18.00 12.29 -5.80
CA ILE A 195 -17.63 12.42 -4.37
C ILE A 195 -16.13 12.73 -4.14
N GLY A 196 -15.57 13.59 -5.01
CA GLY A 196 -14.15 13.94 -4.96
C GLY A 196 -13.19 12.93 -5.57
N ILE A 197 -13.64 11.78 -6.06
CA ILE A 197 -12.80 10.71 -6.64
C ILE A 197 -12.88 10.80 -8.16
N GLY A 198 -11.73 10.89 -8.85
CA GLY A 198 -11.68 10.94 -10.30
C GLY A 198 -12.25 9.67 -10.95
N LEU A 199 -13.00 9.82 -12.04
CA LEU A 199 -13.67 8.70 -12.71
C LEU A 199 -12.68 7.66 -13.26
N LEU A 200 -11.50 8.09 -13.74
CA LEU A 200 -10.44 7.16 -14.18
C LEU A 200 -10.03 6.22 -13.05
N PHE A 201 -9.89 6.75 -11.83
CA PHE A 201 -9.60 5.94 -10.64
C PHE A 201 -10.70 4.89 -10.40
N ILE A 202 -11.97 5.30 -10.41
CA ILE A 202 -13.11 4.38 -10.16
C ILE A 202 -13.13 3.25 -11.18
N ILE A 203 -12.95 3.56 -12.47
CA ILE A 203 -12.93 2.57 -13.56
C ILE A 203 -11.75 1.60 -13.36
N ASN A 204 -10.55 2.12 -13.07
CA ASN A 204 -9.38 1.29 -12.80
C ASN A 204 -9.61 0.32 -11.65
N GLU A 205 -10.24 0.79 -10.55
CA GLU A 205 -10.51 -0.06 -9.40
C GLU A 205 -11.49 -1.19 -9.74
N ILE A 206 -12.55 -0.90 -10.48
CA ILE A 206 -13.50 -1.92 -10.94
C ILE A 206 -12.78 -2.98 -11.78
N VAL A 207 -11.96 -2.55 -12.76
CA VAL A 207 -11.19 -3.47 -13.62
C VAL A 207 -10.21 -4.30 -12.78
N THR A 208 -9.50 -3.67 -11.85
CA THR A 208 -8.52 -4.35 -10.97
C THR A 208 -9.20 -5.36 -10.05
N ILE A 209 -10.35 -5.03 -9.47
CA ILE A 209 -11.15 -5.97 -8.66
C ILE A 209 -11.58 -7.17 -9.49
N LEU A 210 -12.13 -6.96 -10.68
CA LEU A 210 -12.58 -8.05 -11.56
C LEU A 210 -11.41 -8.96 -11.96
N LEU A 211 -10.25 -8.37 -12.28
CA LEU A 211 -9.03 -9.08 -12.61
C LEU A 211 -8.49 -9.86 -11.41
N TYR A 212 -8.49 -9.26 -10.22
CA TYR A 212 -8.11 -9.92 -8.97
C TYR A 212 -8.98 -11.13 -8.66
N LEU A 213 -10.30 -10.99 -8.77
CA LEU A 213 -11.23 -12.09 -8.52
C LEU A 213 -10.96 -13.29 -9.42
N LYS A 214 -10.55 -13.06 -10.68
CA LYS A 214 -10.17 -14.12 -11.65
C LYS A 214 -8.79 -14.72 -11.35
N THR A 215 -7.85 -13.92 -10.82
CA THR A 215 -6.44 -14.31 -10.72
C THR A 215 -5.97 -14.65 -9.30
N LYS A 216 -6.68 -14.26 -8.25
CA LYS A 216 -6.27 -14.47 -6.83
C LYS A 216 -5.87 -15.90 -6.48
N LYS A 217 -6.48 -16.90 -7.13
CA LYS A 217 -6.12 -18.31 -6.92
C LYS A 217 -4.68 -18.62 -7.31
N TYR A 218 -4.09 -17.87 -8.23
CA TYR A 218 -2.72 -18.05 -8.70
C TYR A 218 -1.66 -17.43 -7.77
N LEU A 219 -2.06 -16.77 -6.67
CA LEU A 219 -1.16 -16.44 -5.58
C LEU A 219 -0.59 -17.72 -4.94
N ASP A 220 -1.33 -18.84 -5.01
CA ASP A 220 -0.84 -20.15 -4.64
C ASP A 220 -0.28 -20.86 -5.89
N PRO A 221 1.05 -21.03 -5.99
CA PRO A 221 1.68 -21.62 -7.19
C PRO A 221 1.42 -23.13 -7.38
N ALA A 222 0.75 -23.77 -6.42
CA ALA A 222 0.30 -25.16 -6.55
C ALA A 222 -1.01 -25.28 -7.36
N ARG A 223 -1.63 -24.15 -7.71
CA ARG A 223 -2.84 -24.03 -8.52
C ARG A 223 -2.49 -23.36 -9.85
#